data_e1361252108bec45d714e9a55f9cac16
#
_entry.id   e1361252108bec45d714e9a55f9cac16
#
_cell.length_a   1.000
_cell.length_b   1.000
_cell.length_c   1.000
_cell.angle_alpha   90.00
_cell.angle_beta   90.00
_cell.angle_gamma   90.00
#
_symmetry.space_group_name_H-M   'P 1'
#
loop_
_entity.id
_entity.type
_entity.pdbx_description
1 polymer ?
#
loop_
_entity_poly.entity_id
_entity_poly.type
_entity_poly.pdbx_seq_one_letter_code
_entity_poly.pdbx_strand_id
1 'polypeptide(L)'
;FKYPHPHWNIPVINQISNYYYTEHLYLSDYKNKNFTEIVNIINSLIKSKNIEIVFFDVDYFRFINFFFIEEIKSKKKALITGDDFELHELNSITASACDIVLSSCPLSVLKYKEKGYEAYNVQFEYDPKDKLISQDYKNKKDIDVLFFGNLTPDRKDILSFIEEQGIAL
;
A
#
# COMPACT_ATOMS: atom_id res chain seq x y z
N PHE A 1 -3.07 9.09 18.04
CA PHE A 1 -3.49 7.87 17.33
C PHE A 1 -2.21 7.18 16.85
N LYS A 2 -1.84 6.04 17.46
CA LYS A 2 -0.92 5.11 16.83
C LYS A 2 -1.72 4.44 15.72
N TYR A 3 -1.52 4.85 14.47
CA TYR A 3 -1.95 4.01 13.37
C TYR A 3 -1.16 2.73 13.45
N PRO A 4 -1.81 1.56 13.48
CA PRO A 4 -1.09 0.33 13.28
C PRO A 4 -0.38 0.47 11.92
N HIS A 5 0.89 0.15 11.91
CA HIS A 5 1.65 0.10 10.66
C HIS A 5 0.84 -0.69 9.64
N PRO A 6 0.70 -0.22 8.40
CA PRO A 6 0.00 -0.98 7.38
C PRO A 6 0.75 -2.31 7.17
N HIS A 7 0.28 -3.35 7.82
CA HIS A 7 0.90 -4.68 7.80
C HIS A 7 0.89 -5.33 6.41
N TRP A 8 0.08 -4.81 5.51
CA TRP A 8 -0.10 -5.35 4.17
C TRP A 8 1.11 -5.19 3.24
N ASN A 9 2.04 -4.26 3.51
CA ASN A 9 3.29 -4.08 2.74
C ASN A 9 4.45 -4.92 3.27
N ILE A 10 4.36 -5.42 4.50
CA ILE A 10 5.46 -6.15 5.15
C ILE A 10 5.89 -7.39 4.36
N PRO A 11 5.00 -8.21 3.78
CA PRO A 11 5.42 -9.37 2.99
C PRO A 11 6.27 -8.98 1.77
N VAL A 12 5.88 -7.94 1.03
CA VAL A 12 6.63 -7.44 -0.14
C VAL A 12 8.00 -6.92 0.29
N ILE A 13 8.02 -6.14 1.36
CA ILE A 13 9.25 -5.59 1.94
C ILE A 13 10.19 -6.70 2.41
N ASN A 14 9.68 -7.71 3.11
CA ASN A 14 10.46 -8.85 3.58
C ASN A 14 11.05 -9.65 2.42
N GLN A 15 10.31 -9.82 1.33
CA GLN A 15 10.82 -10.49 0.13
C GLN A 15 11.96 -9.69 -0.51
N ILE A 16 11.80 -8.38 -0.66
CA ILE A 16 12.85 -7.52 -1.18
C ILE A 16 14.09 -7.57 -0.28
N SER A 17 13.92 -7.58 1.04
CA SER A 17 15.00 -7.62 2.02
C SER A 17 15.82 -8.91 1.99
N ASN A 18 15.29 -10.00 1.42
CA ASN A 18 16.06 -11.24 1.22
C ASN A 18 17.13 -11.11 0.13
N TYR A 19 17.00 -10.15 -0.78
CA TYR A 19 17.88 -9.99 -1.94
C TYR A 19 18.65 -8.68 -1.92
N TYR A 20 18.15 -7.66 -1.20
CA TYR A 20 18.70 -6.32 -1.20
C TYR A 20 18.78 -5.77 0.21
N TYR A 21 19.76 -4.91 0.45
CA TYR A 21 19.78 -4.11 1.66
C TYR A 21 18.62 -3.12 1.63
N THR A 22 17.81 -3.13 2.66
CA THR A 22 16.61 -2.27 2.78
C THR A 22 16.64 -1.45 4.07
N GLU A 23 16.24 -0.19 3.97
CA GLU A 23 15.95 0.69 5.10
C GLU A 23 14.46 1.05 5.09
N HIS A 24 13.85 1.05 6.25
CA HIS A 24 12.44 1.37 6.42
C HIS A 24 12.29 2.67 7.17
N LEU A 25 11.48 3.57 6.63
CA LEU A 25 11.14 4.84 7.25
C LEU A 25 9.63 4.93 7.44
N TYR A 26 9.20 5.07 8.66
CA TYR A 26 7.81 5.34 8.99
C TYR A 26 7.64 6.83 9.26
N LEU A 27 6.83 7.51 8.45
CA LEU A 27 6.59 8.94 8.62
C LEU A 27 5.99 9.28 9.99
N SER A 28 5.25 8.34 10.59
CA SER A 28 4.74 8.46 11.95
C SER A 28 5.81 8.70 13.02
N ASP A 29 7.05 8.26 12.78
CA ASP A 29 8.16 8.46 13.71
C ASP A 29 8.69 9.90 13.67
N TYR A 30 8.32 10.65 12.63
CA TYR A 30 8.76 12.02 12.37
C TYR A 30 7.65 13.06 12.56
N LYS A 31 6.56 12.72 13.23
CA LYS A 31 5.39 13.59 13.44
C LYS A 31 5.67 14.97 14.03
N ASN A 32 6.82 15.13 14.72
CA ASN A 32 7.25 16.39 15.32
C ASN A 32 8.19 17.20 14.40
N LYS A 33 8.42 16.73 13.18
CA LYS A 33 9.28 17.38 12.19
C LYS A 33 8.46 18.00 11.08
N ASN A 34 8.96 19.10 10.55
CA ASN A 34 8.34 19.72 9.37
C ASN A 34 8.77 19.00 8.08
N PHE A 35 8.11 19.36 6.99
CA PHE A 35 8.36 18.80 5.66
C PHE A 35 9.84 18.81 5.27
N THR A 36 10.50 19.97 5.37
CA THR A 36 11.89 20.14 4.98
C THR A 36 12.85 19.29 5.81
N GLU A 37 12.59 19.17 7.10
CA GLU A 37 13.39 18.33 7.99
C GLU A 37 13.30 16.85 7.59
N ILE A 38 12.09 16.36 7.26
CA ILE A 38 11.87 14.97 6.83
C ILE A 38 12.60 14.69 5.52
N VAL A 39 12.44 15.57 4.54
CA VAL A 39 13.12 15.49 3.23
C VAL A 39 14.65 15.43 3.43
N ASN A 40 15.20 16.29 4.29
CA ASN A 40 16.64 16.32 4.57
C ASN A 40 17.13 15.03 5.22
N ILE A 41 16.36 14.45 6.14
CA ILE A 41 16.69 13.16 6.77
C ILE A 41 16.74 12.05 5.71
N ILE A 42 15.73 11.97 4.86
CA ILE A 42 15.65 10.95 3.81
C ILE A 42 16.81 11.11 2.83
N ASN A 43 17.07 12.32 2.35
CA ASN A 43 18.15 12.58 1.41
C ASN A 43 19.54 12.29 2.02
N SER A 44 19.72 12.56 3.31
CA SER A 44 20.96 12.23 4.04
C SER A 44 21.14 10.72 4.14
N LEU A 45 20.05 9.98 4.41
CA LEU A 45 20.07 8.52 4.46
C LEU A 45 20.40 7.93 3.10
N ILE A 46 19.72 8.39 2.04
CA ILE A 46 19.98 7.97 0.65
C ILE A 46 21.46 8.12 0.32
N LYS A 47 22.04 9.29 0.62
CA LYS A 47 23.44 9.57 0.35
C LYS A 47 24.38 8.69 1.20
N SER A 48 24.14 8.57 2.49
CA SER A 48 25.03 7.85 3.43
C SER A 48 25.03 6.34 3.22
N LYS A 49 23.91 5.79 2.78
CA LYS A 49 23.70 4.34 2.54
C LYS A 49 23.77 3.95 1.07
N ASN A 50 23.99 4.91 0.18
CA ASN A 50 24.01 4.72 -1.27
C ASN A 50 22.70 4.02 -1.77
N ILE A 51 21.54 4.48 -1.28
CA ILE A 51 20.24 3.94 -1.69
C ILE A 51 19.97 4.32 -3.14
N GLU A 52 19.69 3.34 -3.97
CA GLU A 52 19.43 3.56 -5.41
C GLU A 52 17.96 3.76 -5.72
N ILE A 53 17.09 3.05 -5.03
CA ILE A 53 15.64 3.08 -5.30
C ILE A 53 14.92 3.42 -4.00
N VAL A 54 13.97 4.35 -4.08
CA VAL A 54 13.06 4.67 -2.97
C VAL A 54 11.65 4.26 -3.37
N PHE A 55 11.02 3.42 -2.55
CA PHE A 55 9.63 3.06 -2.68
C PHE A 55 8.78 3.96 -1.79
N PHE A 56 7.76 4.56 -2.38
CA PHE A 56 6.78 5.37 -1.69
C PHE A 56 5.47 4.60 -1.60
N ASP A 57 5.00 4.42 -0.39
CA ASP A 57 3.67 3.88 -0.13
C ASP A 57 2.72 5.05 0.12
N VAL A 58 1.68 5.15 -0.70
CA VAL A 58 0.71 6.25 -0.60
C VAL A 58 -0.20 6.00 0.59
N ASP A 59 -0.05 6.83 1.59
CA ASP A 59 -0.90 6.81 2.75
C ASP A 59 -2.26 7.52 2.51
N TYR A 60 -3.22 7.23 3.38
CA TYR A 60 -4.55 7.84 3.33
C TYR A 60 -4.52 9.36 3.53
N PHE A 61 -3.56 9.89 4.30
CA PHE A 61 -3.43 11.31 4.59
C PHE A 61 -2.70 12.10 3.51
N ARG A 62 -2.15 11.41 2.51
CA ARG A 62 -1.45 12.00 1.36
C ARG A 62 -0.32 12.96 1.73
N PHE A 63 0.33 12.69 2.84
CA PHE A 63 1.58 13.38 3.17
C PHE A 63 2.62 13.11 2.07
N ILE A 64 2.69 11.85 1.60
CA ILE A 64 3.46 11.46 0.43
C ILE A 64 2.66 11.87 -0.81
N ASN A 65 3.05 12.97 -1.40
CA ASN A 65 2.44 13.55 -2.60
C ASN A 65 3.51 13.92 -3.63
N PHE A 66 3.08 14.44 -4.77
CA PHE A 66 3.98 14.88 -5.84
C PHE A 66 5.13 15.75 -5.33
N PHE A 67 4.84 16.81 -4.58
CA PHE A 67 5.85 17.75 -4.09
C PHE A 67 6.86 17.09 -3.14
N PHE A 68 6.40 16.18 -2.29
CA PHE A 68 7.28 15.43 -1.39
C PHE A 68 8.24 14.55 -2.18
N ILE A 69 7.73 13.82 -3.16
CA ILE A 69 8.53 12.88 -3.96
C ILE A 69 9.55 13.62 -4.82
N GLU A 70 9.17 14.77 -5.39
CA GLU A 70 10.09 15.60 -6.19
C GLU A 70 11.35 16.01 -5.41
N GLU A 71 11.22 16.32 -4.13
CA GLU A 71 12.34 16.73 -3.27
C GLU A 71 13.27 15.58 -2.86
N ILE A 72 12.90 14.33 -3.10
CA ILE A 72 13.72 13.16 -2.77
C ILE A 72 14.73 12.88 -3.88
N LYS A 73 16.02 12.77 -3.50
CA LYS A 73 17.17 12.68 -4.41
C LYS A 73 17.68 11.24 -4.52
N SER A 74 16.86 10.34 -5.06
CA SER A 74 17.25 8.96 -5.39
C SER A 74 17.44 8.79 -6.90
N LYS A 75 18.16 7.73 -7.32
CA LYS A 75 18.32 7.39 -8.76
C LYS A 75 17.00 6.96 -9.38
N LYS A 76 16.20 6.22 -8.62
CA LYS A 76 14.90 5.71 -9.03
C LYS A 76 13.88 5.91 -7.92
N LYS A 77 12.66 6.22 -8.32
CA LYS A 77 11.51 6.43 -7.44
C LYS A 77 10.40 5.49 -7.89
N ALA A 78 9.87 4.70 -6.98
CA ALA A 78 8.77 3.79 -7.24
C ALA A 78 7.60 4.10 -6.33
N LEU A 79 6.40 4.21 -6.89
CA LEU A 79 5.17 4.43 -6.15
C LEU A 79 4.43 3.11 -5.98
N ILE A 80 4.03 2.78 -4.76
CA ILE A 80 3.13 1.67 -4.46
C ILE A 80 1.75 2.28 -4.20
N THR A 81 0.74 1.85 -4.97
CA THR A 81 -0.62 2.36 -4.86
C THR A 81 -1.55 1.27 -4.32
N GLY A 82 -2.33 1.63 -3.29
CA GLY A 82 -3.52 0.90 -2.84
C GLY A 82 -4.79 1.60 -3.33
N ASP A 83 -5.93 0.90 -3.27
CA ASP A 83 -7.27 1.43 -3.60
C ASP A 83 -7.34 2.20 -4.94
N ASP A 84 -6.52 1.77 -5.89
CA ASP A 84 -6.29 2.46 -7.15
C ASP A 84 -7.53 2.48 -8.06
N PHE A 85 -8.48 1.58 -7.82
CA PHE A 85 -9.74 1.58 -8.55
C PHE A 85 -10.51 2.89 -8.31
N GLU A 86 -10.58 3.34 -7.06
CA GLU A 86 -11.31 4.54 -6.65
C GLU A 86 -10.43 5.81 -6.74
N LEU A 87 -9.12 5.67 -6.52
CA LEU A 87 -8.20 6.78 -6.33
C LEU A 87 -7.24 7.00 -7.50
N HIS A 88 -7.48 6.35 -8.65
CA HIS A 88 -6.56 6.34 -9.79
C HIS A 88 -6.11 7.75 -10.23
N GLU A 89 -7.04 8.68 -10.41
CA GLU A 89 -6.71 10.02 -10.89
C GLU A 89 -5.82 10.77 -9.89
N LEU A 90 -6.11 10.62 -8.61
CA LEU A 90 -5.34 11.25 -7.55
C LEU A 90 -3.94 10.61 -7.40
N ASN A 91 -3.87 9.28 -7.49
CA ASN A 91 -2.60 8.56 -7.50
C ASN A 91 -1.78 8.87 -8.74
N SER A 92 -2.41 9.13 -9.89
CA SER A 92 -1.72 9.54 -11.13
C SER A 92 -0.95 10.84 -10.98
N ILE A 93 -1.47 11.81 -10.20
CA ILE A 93 -0.74 13.05 -9.90
C ILE A 93 0.55 12.73 -9.14
N THR A 94 0.46 11.87 -8.12
CA THR A 94 1.63 11.46 -7.33
C THR A 94 2.61 10.62 -8.16
N ALA A 95 2.07 9.75 -9.02
CA ALA A 95 2.84 8.89 -9.92
C ALA A 95 3.72 9.68 -10.90
N SER A 96 3.32 10.91 -11.27
CA SER A 96 4.09 11.74 -12.18
C SER A 96 5.47 12.16 -11.65
N ALA A 97 5.70 12.06 -10.34
CA ALA A 97 7.00 12.26 -9.70
C ALA A 97 7.83 10.98 -9.58
N CYS A 98 7.34 9.85 -10.10
CA CYS A 98 7.98 8.55 -9.97
C CYS A 98 8.37 7.96 -11.32
N ASP A 99 9.41 7.13 -11.32
CA ASP A 99 9.86 6.38 -12.51
C ASP A 99 9.00 5.12 -12.72
N ILE A 100 8.52 4.50 -11.64
CA ILE A 100 7.82 3.22 -11.65
C ILE A 100 6.55 3.31 -10.79
N VAL A 101 5.47 2.67 -11.25
CA VAL A 101 4.23 2.53 -10.49
C VAL A 101 3.92 1.06 -10.26
N LEU A 102 3.71 0.70 -9.00
CA LEU A 102 3.29 -0.64 -8.58
C LEU A 102 1.86 -0.55 -8.07
N SER A 103 0.92 -1.21 -8.74
CA SER A 103 -0.50 -1.16 -8.38
C SER A 103 -1.09 -2.54 -8.20
N SER A 104 -1.94 -2.71 -7.19
CA SER A 104 -2.71 -3.93 -6.98
C SER A 104 -3.91 -4.06 -7.94
N CYS A 105 -4.26 -3.00 -8.66
CA CYS A 105 -5.37 -2.97 -9.60
C CYS A 105 -4.89 -3.14 -11.05
N PRO A 106 -5.16 -4.28 -11.72
CA PRO A 106 -4.72 -4.51 -13.10
C PRO A 106 -5.25 -3.47 -14.09
N LEU A 107 -6.49 -2.97 -13.88
CA LEU A 107 -7.07 -1.93 -14.74
C LEU A 107 -6.35 -0.61 -14.61
N SER A 108 -5.96 -0.24 -13.40
CA SER A 108 -5.15 0.97 -13.16
C SER A 108 -3.77 0.86 -13.79
N VAL A 109 -3.16 -0.32 -13.77
CA VAL A 109 -1.88 -0.55 -14.46
C VAL A 109 -1.99 -0.27 -15.97
N LEU A 110 -3.08 -0.70 -16.61
CA LEU A 110 -3.32 -0.40 -18.03
C LEU A 110 -3.42 1.12 -18.26
N LYS A 111 -4.20 1.81 -17.43
CA LYS A 111 -4.35 3.27 -17.52
C LYS A 111 -3.02 4.02 -17.30
N TYR A 112 -2.18 3.57 -16.36
CA TYR A 112 -0.84 4.13 -16.17
C TYR A 112 0.03 3.95 -17.42
N LYS A 113 0.01 2.75 -18.00
CA LYS A 113 0.77 2.47 -19.24
C LYS A 113 0.28 3.31 -20.43
N GLU A 114 -1.02 3.51 -20.57
CA GLU A 114 -1.61 4.40 -21.58
C GLU A 114 -1.13 5.85 -21.43
N LYS A 115 -0.92 6.30 -20.20
CA LYS A 115 -0.34 7.61 -19.88
C LYS A 115 1.20 7.65 -20.02
N GLY A 116 1.84 6.55 -20.39
CA GLY A 116 3.29 6.46 -20.60
C GLY A 116 4.12 6.12 -19.37
N TYR A 117 3.50 5.72 -18.25
CA TYR A 117 4.21 5.30 -17.05
C TYR A 117 4.74 3.86 -17.17
N GLU A 118 5.91 3.61 -16.60
CA GLU A 118 6.37 2.26 -16.34
C GLU A 118 5.59 1.69 -15.16
N ALA A 119 4.61 0.80 -15.43
CA ALA A 119 3.68 0.32 -14.40
C ALA A 119 3.57 -1.20 -14.40
N TYR A 120 3.46 -1.77 -13.19
CA TYR A 120 3.37 -3.21 -12.97
C TYR A 120 2.25 -3.55 -11.99
N ASN A 121 1.62 -4.69 -12.22
CA ASN A 121 0.67 -5.25 -11.26
C ASN A 121 1.43 -6.00 -10.16
N VAL A 122 1.16 -5.63 -8.91
CA VAL A 122 1.71 -6.25 -7.72
C VAL A 122 0.56 -6.73 -6.85
N GLN A 123 0.48 -8.01 -6.61
CA GLN A 123 -0.48 -8.57 -5.67
C GLN A 123 0.12 -8.48 -4.25
N PHE A 124 -0.67 -8.01 -3.30
CA PHE A 124 -0.31 -8.11 -1.89
C PHE A 124 -0.47 -9.56 -1.47
N GLU A 125 0.64 -10.25 -1.34
CA GLU A 125 0.64 -11.67 -1.01
C GLU A 125 0.56 -11.87 0.50
N TYR A 126 -0.06 -12.97 0.87
CA TYR A 126 -0.03 -13.52 2.23
C TYR A 126 1.39 -14.00 2.55
N ASP A 127 1.93 -13.66 3.73
CA ASP A 127 3.20 -14.22 4.19
C ASP A 127 2.97 -15.70 4.58
N PRO A 128 3.58 -16.66 3.89
CA PRO A 128 3.44 -18.09 4.23
C PRO A 128 3.90 -18.43 5.67
N LYS A 129 4.64 -17.52 6.30
CA LYS A 129 5.06 -17.66 7.70
C LYS A 129 3.96 -17.28 8.70
N ASP A 130 2.96 -16.53 8.26
CA ASP A 130 1.76 -16.24 9.06
C ASP A 130 0.92 -17.51 9.16
N LYS A 131 1.24 -18.34 10.13
CA LYS A 131 0.50 -19.55 10.46
C LYS A 131 -0.86 -19.24 11.13
N LEU A 132 -1.61 -18.29 10.60
CA LEU A 132 -2.92 -17.92 11.15
C LEU A 132 -4.00 -18.95 10.84
N ILE A 133 -3.72 -19.94 10.00
CA ILE A 133 -4.65 -21.03 9.74
C ILE A 133 -4.19 -22.24 10.55
N SER A 134 -4.57 -22.28 11.83
CA SER A 134 -4.45 -23.52 12.57
C SER A 134 -5.39 -24.56 11.94
N GLN A 135 -4.94 -25.83 11.89
CA GLN A 135 -5.73 -26.92 11.32
C GLN A 135 -7.03 -27.19 12.07
N ASP A 136 -7.21 -26.58 13.26
CA ASP A 136 -8.34 -26.80 14.17
C ASP A 136 -9.66 -26.15 13.70
N TYR A 137 -9.61 -25.20 12.75
CA TYR A 137 -10.83 -24.56 12.20
C TYR A 137 -11.58 -25.39 11.15
N LYS A 138 -11.10 -26.59 10.82
CA LYS A 138 -11.75 -27.42 9.77
C LYS A 138 -13.10 -28.00 10.18
N ASN A 139 -13.48 -27.97 11.45
CA ASN A 139 -14.58 -28.81 11.95
C ASN A 139 -15.84 -28.08 12.42
N LYS A 140 -15.90 -26.76 12.42
CA LYS A 140 -17.11 -26.00 12.74
C LYS A 140 -17.19 -24.74 11.91
N LYS A 141 -17.81 -24.84 10.75
CA LYS A 141 -18.28 -23.66 10.03
C LYS A 141 -19.73 -23.42 10.45
N ASP A 142 -19.93 -22.41 11.26
CA ASP A 142 -21.22 -21.94 11.76
C ASP A 142 -21.61 -20.58 11.19
N ILE A 143 -20.79 -20.05 10.28
CA ILE A 143 -21.02 -18.81 9.53
C ILE A 143 -20.99 -19.15 8.04
N ASP A 144 -22.07 -18.88 7.35
CA ASP A 144 -22.18 -19.11 5.89
C ASP A 144 -21.43 -18.03 5.11
N VAL A 145 -21.57 -16.78 5.52
CA VAL A 145 -20.93 -15.62 4.89
C VAL A 145 -20.32 -14.74 5.96
N LEU A 146 -19.02 -14.47 5.87
CA LEU A 146 -18.35 -13.51 6.74
C LEU A 146 -18.00 -12.25 5.95
N PHE A 147 -18.52 -11.11 6.39
CA PHE A 147 -18.07 -9.81 5.91
C PHE A 147 -17.10 -9.17 6.91
N PHE A 148 -15.95 -8.74 6.39
CA PHE A 148 -14.96 -7.99 7.15
C PHE A 148 -14.58 -6.72 6.38
N GLY A 149 -14.90 -5.56 6.93
CA GLY A 149 -14.57 -4.26 6.31
C GLY A 149 -15.51 -3.13 6.73
N ASN A 150 -15.32 -1.96 6.12
CA ASN A 150 -16.16 -0.81 6.37
C ASN A 150 -17.56 -1.01 5.75
N LEU A 151 -18.60 -0.70 6.50
CA LEU A 151 -19.98 -0.74 6.04
C LEU A 151 -20.32 0.54 5.25
N THR A 152 -20.07 0.51 3.94
CA THR A 152 -20.62 1.53 3.03
C THR A 152 -22.12 1.27 2.78
N PRO A 153 -22.90 2.27 2.30
CA PRO A 153 -24.31 2.07 1.97
C PRO A 153 -24.55 0.86 1.07
N ASP A 154 -23.84 0.74 -0.04
CA ASP A 154 -23.97 -0.39 -0.99
C ASP A 154 -23.67 -1.74 -0.33
N ARG A 155 -22.68 -1.79 0.55
CA ARG A 155 -22.33 -3.02 1.29
C ARG A 155 -23.42 -3.40 2.29
N LYS A 156 -24.06 -2.42 2.94
CA LYS A 156 -25.21 -2.67 3.80
C LYS A 156 -26.37 -3.27 3.04
N ASP A 157 -26.65 -2.74 1.85
CA ASP A 157 -27.75 -3.23 1.00
C ASP A 157 -27.49 -4.69 0.58
N ILE A 158 -26.24 -5.02 0.20
CA ILE A 158 -25.85 -6.40 -0.13
C ILE A 158 -26.00 -7.33 1.10
N LEU A 159 -25.51 -6.91 2.26
CA LEU A 159 -25.60 -7.72 3.46
C LEU A 159 -27.05 -7.94 3.90
N SER A 160 -27.88 -6.89 3.88
CA SER A 160 -29.32 -7.00 4.16
C SER A 160 -30.00 -7.97 3.21
N PHE A 161 -29.68 -7.92 1.91
CA PHE A 161 -30.20 -8.88 0.95
C PHE A 161 -29.81 -10.33 1.29
N ILE A 162 -28.56 -10.56 1.71
CA ILE A 162 -28.06 -11.88 2.11
C ILE A 162 -28.83 -12.39 3.35
N GLU A 163 -29.02 -11.54 4.37
CA GLU A 163 -29.79 -11.87 5.57
C GLU A 163 -31.26 -12.21 5.24
N GLU A 164 -31.90 -11.47 4.34
CA GLU A 164 -33.27 -11.72 3.89
C GLU A 164 -33.41 -13.09 3.18
N GLN A 165 -32.33 -13.64 2.63
CA GLN A 165 -32.31 -15.00 2.08
C GLN A 165 -32.12 -16.08 3.16
N GLY A 166 -32.05 -15.71 4.45
CA GLY A 166 -31.88 -16.63 5.56
C GLY A 166 -30.45 -17.19 5.68
N ILE A 167 -29.48 -16.50 5.09
CA ILE A 167 -28.06 -16.86 5.17
C ILE A 167 -27.46 -16.20 6.41
N ALA A 168 -26.77 -16.97 7.24
CA ALA A 168 -26.11 -16.46 8.44
C ALA A 168 -24.87 -15.61 8.08
N LEU A 169 -24.86 -14.36 8.57
CA LEU A 169 -23.76 -13.42 8.45
C LEU A 169 -22.87 -13.44 9.69
#